data_b5202c0719d1683dd65b32a07799ba54
#
_entry.id   b5202c0719d1683dd65b32a07799ba54
#
_cell.length_a   1.000
_cell.length_b   1.000
_cell.length_c   1.000
_cell.angle_alpha   90.00
_cell.angle_beta   90.00
_cell.angle_gamma   90.00
#
_symmetry.space_group_name_H-M   'P 1'
#
loop_
_entity.id
_entity.type
_entity.pdbx_description
1 polymer ?
#
loop_
_entity_poly.entity_id
_entity_poly.type
_entity_poly.pdbx_seq_one_letter_code
_entity_poly.pdbx_strand_id
1 'polypeptide(L)'
;MKKKLIKALAIVIGVAGAATNAWADRLQDILSSGVIRVAVSLDSPPFGSVGADGKPVGFDIEMAEMVAKALNVKLETVGVPSANRVAVLVTDKADLVISNLGITPERAKQVLYSAPYVNTVLGVFGPKSLPVSTLDDLNAYTVSATRGAAATQAILSRNPSAQVKQFESDSTSATAFLSGQTDLLTSSTTTVAALKKQNPDKEMELLIALRSSPAHMAVRMGELNFLAWVNSFIYYSQLNGDLDRLSQTYLGLPLQPLQLGLPTR
;
A
#
# COMPACT_ATOMS: atom_id res chain seq x y z
N MET A 1 82.74 32.28 -10.03
CA MET A 1 81.46 32.50 -10.79
C MET A 1 80.51 31.38 -10.43
N LYS A 2 79.55 31.67 -9.58
CA LYS A 2 78.60 30.67 -9.05
C LYS A 2 77.23 30.83 -9.72
N LYS A 3 76.84 29.85 -10.55
CA LYS A 3 75.51 29.81 -11.16
C LYS A 3 74.50 29.28 -10.15
N LYS A 4 73.55 30.10 -9.73
CA LYS A 4 72.42 29.68 -8.91
C LYS A 4 71.35 29.05 -9.79
N LEU A 5 71.07 27.75 -9.59
CA LEU A 5 69.91 27.07 -10.17
C LEU A 5 68.67 27.44 -9.32
N ILE A 6 67.71 28.08 -9.92
CA ILE A 6 66.38 28.30 -9.36
C ILE A 6 65.53 27.11 -9.78
N LYS A 7 65.18 26.24 -8.78
CA LYS A 7 64.22 25.18 -8.99
C LYS A 7 62.82 25.76 -8.83
N ALA A 8 62.09 25.88 -9.96
CA ALA A 8 60.66 26.20 -9.94
C ALA A 8 59.90 24.95 -9.44
N LEU A 9 59.27 25.06 -8.25
CA LEU A 9 58.41 24.05 -7.71
C LEU A 9 56.99 24.30 -8.25
N ALA A 10 56.56 23.51 -9.23
CA ALA A 10 55.18 23.54 -9.75
C ALA A 10 54.26 22.85 -8.72
N ILE A 11 53.47 23.63 -8.03
CA ILE A 11 52.40 23.12 -7.15
C ILE A 11 51.23 22.72 -8.06
N VAL A 12 51.09 21.42 -8.33
CA VAL A 12 49.87 20.88 -8.95
C VAL A 12 48.80 20.81 -7.86
N ILE A 13 47.90 21.80 -7.86
CA ILE A 13 46.68 21.76 -7.05
C ILE A 13 45.75 20.78 -7.75
N GLY A 14 45.78 19.52 -7.27
CA GLY A 14 44.77 18.53 -7.64
C GLY A 14 43.41 18.95 -7.07
N VAL A 15 42.54 19.46 -7.92
CA VAL A 15 41.12 19.61 -7.62
C VAL A 15 40.59 18.19 -7.53
N ALA A 16 40.63 17.62 -6.32
CA ALA A 16 39.85 16.42 -6.01
C ALA A 16 38.37 16.87 -6.13
N GLY A 17 37.79 16.62 -7.28
CA GLY A 17 36.36 16.72 -7.49
C GLY A 17 35.70 15.82 -6.44
N ALA A 18 35.13 16.40 -5.40
CA ALA A 18 34.22 15.71 -4.55
C ALA A 18 33.11 15.20 -5.45
N ALA A 19 33.16 13.92 -5.80
CA ALA A 19 32.01 13.22 -6.35
C ALA A 19 30.96 13.29 -5.23
N THR A 20 30.14 14.35 -5.28
CA THR A 20 28.89 14.34 -4.54
C THR A 20 28.16 13.11 -5.05
N ASN A 21 28.06 12.10 -4.21
CA ASN A 21 27.06 11.06 -4.42
C ASN A 21 25.74 11.80 -4.50
N ALA A 22 25.38 12.21 -5.73
CA ALA A 22 24.03 12.63 -6.03
C ALA A 22 23.19 11.38 -5.77
N TRP A 23 22.64 11.29 -4.58
CA TRP A 23 21.60 10.32 -4.29
C TRP A 23 20.57 10.58 -5.37
N ALA A 24 20.35 9.61 -6.24
CA ALA A 24 19.35 9.72 -7.27
C ALA A 24 18.07 10.14 -6.58
N ASP A 25 17.60 11.35 -6.84
CA ASP A 25 16.37 11.87 -6.27
C ASP A 25 15.23 11.35 -7.13
N ARG A 26 14.55 10.31 -6.64
CA ARG A 26 13.46 9.68 -7.39
C ARG A 26 12.40 10.69 -7.87
N LEU A 27 12.13 11.73 -7.10
CA LEU A 27 11.22 12.78 -7.54
C LEU A 27 11.75 13.48 -8.80
N GLN A 28 13.04 13.83 -8.83
CA GLN A 28 13.66 14.46 -9.98
C GLN A 28 13.74 13.52 -11.20
N ASP A 29 14.00 12.23 -10.96
CA ASP A 29 14.00 11.21 -12.01
C ASP A 29 12.61 11.09 -12.68
N ILE A 30 11.55 11.05 -11.87
CA ILE A 30 10.16 11.01 -12.35
C ILE A 30 9.83 12.27 -13.15
N LEU A 31 10.16 13.46 -12.63
CA LEU A 31 9.88 14.73 -13.29
C LEU A 31 10.66 14.87 -14.61
N SER A 32 11.90 14.41 -14.67
CA SER A 32 12.74 14.50 -15.88
C SER A 32 12.38 13.45 -16.92
N SER A 33 11.98 12.24 -16.50
CA SER A 33 11.53 11.19 -17.44
C SER A 33 10.11 11.43 -17.96
N GLY A 34 9.30 12.22 -17.23
CA GLY A 34 7.90 12.45 -17.55
C GLY A 34 6.99 11.23 -17.29
N VAL A 35 7.45 10.24 -16.53
CA VAL A 35 6.70 9.00 -16.25
C VAL A 35 6.83 8.63 -14.78
N ILE A 36 5.72 8.19 -14.16
CA ILE A 36 5.71 7.55 -12.85
C ILE A 36 5.13 6.14 -12.96
N ARG A 37 5.84 5.15 -12.41
CA ARG A 37 5.42 3.74 -12.33
C ARG A 37 4.76 3.51 -10.97
N VAL A 38 3.44 3.28 -10.95
CA VAL A 38 2.70 3.06 -9.71
C VAL A 38 2.22 1.62 -9.62
N ALA A 39 2.65 0.92 -8.60
CA ALA A 39 2.20 -0.44 -8.31
C ALA A 39 0.85 -0.41 -7.58
N VAL A 40 -0.13 -1.14 -8.13
CA VAL A 40 -1.50 -1.26 -7.63
C VAL A 40 -1.95 -2.71 -7.65
N SER A 41 -2.87 -3.11 -6.78
CA SER A 41 -3.56 -4.39 -6.92
C SER A 41 -4.73 -4.25 -7.88
N LEU A 42 -4.88 -5.18 -8.82
CA LEU A 42 -5.98 -5.19 -9.80
C LEU A 42 -7.05 -6.26 -9.51
N ASP A 43 -7.00 -6.85 -8.32
CA ASP A 43 -7.82 -7.96 -7.86
C ASP A 43 -8.30 -7.78 -6.40
N SER A 44 -8.34 -6.53 -5.96
CA SER A 44 -8.73 -6.13 -4.59
C SER A 44 -9.78 -5.00 -4.61
N PRO A 45 -11.00 -5.25 -5.14
CA PRO A 45 -12.05 -4.25 -5.10
C PRO A 45 -12.45 -3.93 -3.63
N PRO A 46 -12.81 -2.69 -3.32
CA PRO A 46 -13.02 -1.51 -4.19
C PRO A 46 -11.76 -0.68 -4.45
N PHE A 47 -10.59 -1.12 -3.97
CA PHE A 47 -9.33 -0.38 -4.10
C PHE A 47 -8.75 -0.45 -5.51
N GLY A 48 -8.73 -1.64 -6.11
CA GLY A 48 -8.29 -1.83 -7.49
C GLY A 48 -8.86 -3.10 -8.10
N SER A 49 -9.34 -2.99 -9.32
CA SER A 49 -9.88 -4.08 -10.13
C SER A 49 -9.75 -3.75 -11.61
N VAL A 50 -10.09 -4.71 -12.46
CA VAL A 50 -10.23 -4.48 -13.89
C VAL A 50 -11.71 -4.23 -14.18
N GLY A 51 -12.03 -3.10 -14.77
CA GLY A 51 -13.39 -2.72 -15.16
C GLY A 51 -13.91 -3.52 -16.36
N ALA A 52 -15.17 -3.34 -16.69
CA ALA A 52 -15.82 -4.02 -17.81
C ALA A 52 -15.22 -3.66 -19.18
N ASP A 53 -14.59 -2.50 -19.29
CA ASP A 53 -13.88 -2.03 -20.47
C ASP A 53 -12.40 -2.51 -20.54
N GLY A 54 -11.98 -3.37 -19.60
CA GLY A 54 -10.62 -3.87 -19.49
C GLY A 54 -9.62 -2.91 -18.85
N LYS A 55 -10.07 -1.73 -18.40
CA LYS A 55 -9.17 -0.75 -17.76
C LYS A 55 -9.15 -0.92 -16.24
N PRO A 56 -8.01 -0.57 -15.60
CA PRO A 56 -7.96 -0.46 -14.16
C PRO A 56 -8.98 0.54 -13.61
N VAL A 57 -9.62 0.20 -12.48
CA VAL A 57 -10.61 1.03 -11.80
C VAL A 57 -10.56 0.78 -10.30
N GLY A 58 -10.80 1.81 -9.49
CA GLY A 58 -10.86 1.69 -8.02
C GLY A 58 -10.23 2.88 -7.31
N PHE A 59 -10.37 2.90 -6.01
CA PHE A 59 -9.85 3.96 -5.15
C PHE A 59 -8.36 4.22 -5.37
N ASP A 60 -7.54 3.18 -5.32
CA ASP A 60 -6.08 3.28 -5.46
C ASP A 60 -5.66 3.62 -6.89
N ILE A 61 -6.46 3.22 -7.89
CA ILE A 61 -6.22 3.56 -9.29
C ILE A 61 -6.41 5.07 -9.50
N GLU A 62 -7.55 5.62 -9.05
CA GLU A 62 -7.80 7.05 -9.18
C GLU A 62 -6.80 7.89 -8.36
N MET A 63 -6.38 7.39 -7.18
CA MET A 63 -5.27 8.01 -6.44
C MET A 63 -3.97 8.04 -7.24
N ALA A 64 -3.64 6.97 -7.98
CA ALA A 64 -2.45 6.94 -8.85
C ALA A 64 -2.56 7.94 -10.01
N GLU A 65 -3.74 8.06 -10.61
CA GLU A 65 -4.02 9.05 -11.65
C GLU A 65 -3.87 10.49 -11.12
N MET A 66 -4.39 10.74 -9.92
CA MET A 66 -4.25 12.05 -9.26
C MET A 66 -2.79 12.39 -8.93
N VAL A 67 -2.00 11.41 -8.48
CA VAL A 67 -0.54 11.58 -8.25
C VAL A 67 0.16 11.94 -9.56
N ALA A 68 -0.06 11.19 -10.63
CA ALA A 68 0.55 11.45 -11.93
C ALA A 68 0.16 12.83 -12.51
N LYS A 69 -1.12 13.21 -12.36
CA LYS A 69 -1.62 14.53 -12.75
C LYS A 69 -0.97 15.65 -11.94
N ALA A 70 -0.82 15.48 -10.63
CA ALA A 70 -0.20 16.48 -9.77
C ALA A 70 1.30 16.69 -10.07
N LEU A 71 1.99 15.63 -10.50
CA LEU A 71 3.39 15.68 -11.00
C LEU A 71 3.49 16.17 -12.46
N ASN A 72 2.37 16.27 -13.18
CA ASN A 72 2.32 16.53 -14.62
C ASN A 72 3.16 15.53 -15.44
N VAL A 73 3.01 14.24 -15.11
CA VAL A 73 3.70 13.12 -15.79
C VAL A 73 2.71 12.05 -16.23
N LYS A 74 3.16 11.14 -17.10
CA LYS A 74 2.38 9.99 -17.52
C LYS A 74 2.34 8.93 -16.42
N LEU A 75 1.15 8.35 -16.14
CA LEU A 75 1.01 7.17 -15.29
C LEU A 75 1.35 5.89 -16.07
N GLU A 76 2.19 5.05 -15.48
CA GLU A 76 2.37 3.66 -15.85
C GLU A 76 1.93 2.77 -14.67
N THR A 77 0.82 2.05 -14.86
CA THR A 77 0.26 1.18 -13.83
C THR A 77 0.95 -0.19 -13.85
N VAL A 78 1.49 -0.60 -12.71
CA VAL A 78 2.13 -1.91 -12.50
C VAL A 78 1.22 -2.77 -11.63
N GLY A 79 0.55 -3.76 -12.23
CA GLY A 79 -0.31 -4.69 -11.50
C GLY A 79 0.51 -5.63 -10.60
N VAL A 80 0.17 -5.71 -9.30
CA VAL A 80 0.90 -6.56 -8.34
C VAL A 80 -0.01 -7.33 -7.39
N PRO A 81 0.27 -8.60 -7.11
CA PRO A 81 -0.36 -9.32 -6.01
C PRO A 81 0.02 -8.73 -4.66
N SER A 82 -0.83 -8.95 -3.66
CA SER A 82 -0.62 -8.44 -2.29
C SER A 82 0.74 -8.81 -1.69
N ALA A 83 1.26 -10.00 -1.97
CA ALA A 83 2.55 -10.46 -1.47
C ALA A 83 3.75 -9.69 -2.05
N ASN A 84 3.62 -9.16 -3.27
CA ASN A 84 4.74 -8.59 -4.02
C ASN A 84 4.85 -7.06 -3.91
N ARG A 85 3.93 -6.40 -3.20
CA ARG A 85 3.87 -4.93 -3.08
C ARG A 85 5.17 -4.27 -2.59
N VAL A 86 5.89 -4.90 -1.67
CA VAL A 86 7.19 -4.40 -1.19
C VAL A 86 8.31 -4.75 -2.17
N ALA A 87 8.30 -5.97 -2.70
CA ALA A 87 9.36 -6.45 -3.60
C ALA A 87 9.49 -5.61 -4.87
N VAL A 88 8.39 -5.10 -5.41
CA VAL A 88 8.43 -4.29 -6.65
C VAL A 88 9.13 -2.93 -6.45
N LEU A 89 9.06 -2.35 -5.24
CA LEU A 89 9.84 -1.16 -4.88
C LEU A 89 11.32 -1.48 -4.71
N VAL A 90 11.63 -2.53 -3.94
CA VAL A 90 13.00 -2.95 -3.65
C VAL A 90 13.75 -3.31 -4.93
N THR A 91 13.06 -3.90 -5.92
CA THR A 91 13.63 -4.29 -7.23
C THR A 91 13.53 -3.21 -8.31
N ASP A 92 13.16 -1.99 -7.95
CA ASP A 92 13.03 -0.84 -8.86
C ASP A 92 12.09 -1.07 -10.06
N LYS A 93 11.05 -1.88 -9.88
CA LYS A 93 10.01 -2.11 -10.89
C LYS A 93 8.85 -1.13 -10.78
N ALA A 94 8.76 -0.39 -9.67
CA ALA A 94 7.82 0.69 -9.44
C ALA A 94 8.49 1.80 -8.62
N ASP A 95 7.99 3.02 -8.76
CA ASP A 95 8.43 4.20 -8.01
C ASP A 95 7.62 4.39 -6.75
N LEU A 96 6.33 4.04 -6.80
CA LEU A 96 5.35 4.21 -5.74
C LEU A 96 4.44 2.98 -5.66
N VAL A 97 4.06 2.59 -4.46
CA VAL A 97 2.97 1.63 -4.21
C VAL A 97 1.76 2.36 -3.67
N ILE A 98 0.63 2.22 -4.33
CA ILE A 98 -0.71 2.63 -3.86
C ILE A 98 -1.59 1.39 -3.96
N SER A 99 -1.76 0.64 -2.86
CA SER A 99 -2.39 -0.68 -2.91
C SER A 99 -2.93 -1.11 -1.54
N ASN A 100 -3.73 -0.25 -0.91
CA ASN A 100 -4.30 -0.52 0.44
C ASN A 100 -3.26 -1.13 1.39
N LEU A 101 -2.05 -0.55 1.41
CA LEU A 101 -0.90 -1.14 2.07
C LEU A 101 -0.86 -0.78 3.56
N GLY A 102 -1.16 -1.74 4.42
CA GLY A 102 -0.99 -1.61 5.86
C GLY A 102 0.48 -1.76 6.30
N ILE A 103 0.86 -1.04 7.37
CA ILE A 103 2.19 -1.12 7.97
C ILE A 103 2.36 -2.45 8.72
N THR A 104 3.53 -3.08 8.54
CA THR A 104 4.06 -4.12 9.44
C THR A 104 5.53 -3.85 9.75
N PRO A 105 6.05 -4.33 10.91
CA PRO A 105 7.46 -4.14 11.27
C PRO A 105 8.44 -4.69 10.22
N GLU A 106 8.09 -5.83 9.60
CA GLU A 106 8.92 -6.48 8.57
C GLU A 106 9.02 -5.64 7.30
N ARG A 107 7.90 -5.07 6.85
CA ARG A 107 7.87 -4.19 5.68
C ARG A 107 8.56 -2.86 5.95
N ALA A 108 8.39 -2.29 7.16
CA ALA A 108 9.01 -1.02 7.54
C ALA A 108 10.55 -1.06 7.59
N LYS A 109 11.15 -2.26 7.57
CA LYS A 109 12.60 -2.43 7.38
C LYS A 109 13.05 -2.31 5.92
N GLN A 110 12.13 -2.33 4.96
CA GLN A 110 12.42 -2.43 3.53
C GLN A 110 11.95 -1.24 2.72
N VAL A 111 10.92 -0.53 3.20
CA VAL A 111 10.30 0.61 2.51
C VAL A 111 9.95 1.72 3.49
N LEU A 112 9.78 2.93 2.96
CA LEU A 112 9.25 4.07 3.71
C LEU A 112 7.75 4.21 3.43
N TYR A 113 7.00 4.52 4.47
CA TYR A 113 5.56 4.73 4.41
C TYR A 113 5.20 6.20 4.45
N SER A 114 4.21 6.58 3.65
CA SER A 114 3.58 7.90 3.73
C SER A 114 2.70 8.07 4.96
N ALA A 115 2.16 9.27 5.17
CA ALA A 115 0.94 9.47 5.92
C ALA A 115 -0.19 8.57 5.39
N PRO A 116 -1.18 8.18 6.21
CA PRO A 116 -2.32 7.38 5.74
C PRO A 116 -3.19 8.19 4.80
N TYR A 117 -3.81 7.52 3.81
CA TYR A 117 -4.76 8.16 2.89
C TYR A 117 -6.20 7.65 3.03
N VAL A 118 -6.39 6.49 3.68
CA VAL A 118 -7.70 5.94 4.05
C VAL A 118 -7.57 5.08 5.29
N ASN A 119 -8.62 5.02 6.11
CA ASN A 119 -8.66 4.15 7.29
C ASN A 119 -9.60 2.97 7.04
N THR A 120 -9.20 1.79 7.49
CA THR A 120 -10.00 0.56 7.42
C THR A 120 -9.78 -0.29 8.67
N VAL A 121 -10.71 -1.18 8.96
CA VAL A 121 -10.58 -2.16 10.05
C VAL A 121 -10.38 -3.54 9.42
N LEU A 122 -9.33 -4.23 9.82
CA LEU A 122 -9.13 -5.64 9.49
C LEU A 122 -9.93 -6.50 10.45
N GLY A 123 -10.57 -7.56 9.92
CA GLY A 123 -11.40 -8.44 10.71
C GLY A 123 -11.55 -9.83 10.12
N VAL A 124 -12.22 -10.66 10.90
CA VAL A 124 -12.74 -11.95 10.46
C VAL A 124 -14.26 -11.81 10.30
N PHE A 125 -14.76 -12.24 9.15
CA PHE A 125 -16.13 -12.08 8.72
C PHE A 125 -16.76 -13.45 8.41
N GLY A 126 -18.06 -13.55 8.68
CA GLY A 126 -18.82 -14.77 8.39
C GLY A 126 -20.26 -14.65 8.82
N PRO A 127 -21.03 -15.75 8.78
CA PRO A 127 -22.40 -15.79 9.30
C PRO A 127 -22.47 -15.43 10.78
N LYS A 128 -23.40 -14.55 11.14
CA LYS A 128 -23.62 -14.14 12.53
C LYS A 128 -23.98 -15.30 13.47
N SER A 129 -24.53 -16.38 12.90
CA SER A 129 -24.90 -17.59 13.63
C SER A 129 -23.72 -18.41 14.14
N LEU A 130 -22.51 -18.19 13.63
CA LEU A 130 -21.33 -18.91 14.10
C LEU A 130 -20.86 -18.36 15.44
N PRO A 131 -20.56 -19.23 16.43
CA PRO A 131 -20.08 -18.82 17.75
C PRO A 131 -18.59 -18.49 17.71
N VAL A 132 -18.22 -17.47 16.91
CA VAL A 132 -16.84 -16.99 16.72
C VAL A 132 -16.73 -15.59 17.29
N SER A 133 -15.91 -15.42 18.33
CA SER A 133 -15.71 -14.15 19.03
C SER A 133 -14.26 -13.89 19.42
N THR A 134 -13.43 -14.93 19.44
CA THR A 134 -12.00 -14.88 19.78
C THR A 134 -11.15 -15.51 18.69
N LEU A 135 -9.84 -15.25 18.71
CA LEU A 135 -8.93 -15.88 17.75
C LEU A 135 -8.82 -17.40 17.95
N ASP A 136 -9.02 -17.89 19.17
CA ASP A 136 -8.93 -19.33 19.47
C ASP A 136 -10.09 -20.11 18.84
N ASP A 137 -11.26 -19.46 18.66
CA ASP A 137 -12.40 -20.08 17.98
C ASP A 137 -12.09 -20.43 16.52
N LEU A 138 -11.11 -19.74 15.90
CA LEU A 138 -10.68 -20.00 14.52
C LEU A 138 -10.04 -21.40 14.33
N ASN A 139 -9.70 -22.09 15.42
CA ASN A 139 -9.20 -23.46 15.35
C ASN A 139 -10.27 -24.48 14.89
N ALA A 140 -11.55 -24.13 15.05
CA ALA A 140 -12.69 -24.97 14.66
C ALA A 140 -13.21 -24.68 13.24
N TYR A 141 -12.76 -23.59 12.60
CA TYR A 141 -13.27 -23.11 11.31
C TYR A 141 -12.16 -22.85 10.31
N THR A 142 -12.47 -23.10 9.02
CA THR A 142 -11.54 -22.73 7.94
C THR A 142 -11.71 -21.26 7.59
N VAL A 143 -10.58 -20.53 7.56
CA VAL A 143 -10.56 -19.10 7.27
C VAL A 143 -9.89 -18.85 5.93
N SER A 144 -10.58 -18.25 4.95
CA SER A 144 -9.92 -17.77 3.74
C SER A 144 -9.17 -16.48 4.01
N ALA A 145 -7.99 -16.38 3.43
CA ALA A 145 -7.09 -15.26 3.64
C ALA A 145 -6.24 -14.98 2.41
N THR A 146 -5.86 -13.75 2.17
CA THR A 146 -4.94 -13.38 1.10
C THR A 146 -3.50 -13.52 1.56
N ARG A 147 -2.68 -14.22 0.79
CA ARG A 147 -1.25 -14.38 1.06
C ARG A 147 -0.56 -13.01 1.16
N GLY A 148 0.22 -12.82 2.23
CA GLY A 148 0.94 -11.57 2.47
C GLY A 148 0.07 -10.37 2.86
N ALA A 149 -1.24 -10.54 3.05
CA ALA A 149 -2.09 -9.47 3.57
C ALA A 149 -1.84 -9.24 5.08
N ALA A 150 -2.04 -7.99 5.52
CA ALA A 150 -1.83 -7.63 6.92
C ALA A 150 -2.83 -8.31 7.87
N ALA A 151 -4.05 -8.60 7.40
CA ALA A 151 -5.05 -9.36 8.15
C ALA A 151 -4.60 -10.81 8.39
N THR A 152 -4.06 -11.47 7.37
CA THR A 152 -3.51 -12.83 7.46
C THR A 152 -2.38 -12.90 8.49
N GLN A 153 -1.45 -11.95 8.43
CA GLN A 153 -0.35 -11.86 9.40
C GLN A 153 -0.86 -11.60 10.82
N ALA A 154 -1.88 -10.75 10.98
CA ALA A 154 -2.45 -10.44 12.29
C ALA A 154 -3.10 -11.66 12.96
N ILE A 155 -3.67 -12.59 12.19
CA ILE A 155 -4.18 -13.86 12.72
C ILE A 155 -3.00 -14.79 13.06
N LEU A 156 -2.15 -15.11 12.08
CA LEU A 156 -1.12 -16.15 12.22
C LEU A 156 -0.06 -15.80 13.29
N SER A 157 0.22 -14.52 13.52
CA SER A 157 1.15 -14.09 14.58
C SER A 157 0.58 -14.27 16.00
N ARG A 158 -0.75 -14.29 16.16
CA ARG A 158 -1.43 -14.37 17.45
C ARG A 158 -2.06 -15.74 17.69
N ASN A 159 -2.46 -16.43 16.63
CA ASN A 159 -2.94 -17.81 16.65
C ASN A 159 -2.34 -18.61 15.48
N PRO A 160 -1.13 -19.18 15.63
CA PRO A 160 -0.50 -20.00 14.61
C PRO A 160 -1.25 -21.31 14.28
N SER A 161 -2.17 -21.74 15.18
CA SER A 161 -2.97 -22.95 15.02
C SER A 161 -4.27 -22.74 14.23
N ALA A 162 -4.61 -21.48 13.89
CA ALA A 162 -5.80 -21.17 13.13
C ALA A 162 -5.76 -21.86 11.74
N GLN A 163 -6.88 -22.43 11.31
CA GLN A 163 -6.98 -23.12 10.03
C GLN A 163 -7.11 -22.13 8.85
N VAL A 164 -6.02 -21.41 8.56
CA VAL A 164 -5.99 -20.36 7.53
C VAL A 164 -5.57 -20.94 6.19
N LYS A 165 -6.50 -20.94 5.21
CA LYS A 165 -6.22 -21.24 3.80
C LYS A 165 -5.84 -19.96 3.08
N GLN A 166 -4.60 -19.88 2.59
CA GLN A 166 -4.08 -18.69 1.93
C GLN A 166 -4.24 -18.78 0.41
N PHE A 167 -4.82 -17.74 -0.19
CA PHE A 167 -5.04 -17.56 -1.61
C PHE A 167 -4.15 -16.44 -2.16
N GLU A 168 -3.91 -16.42 -3.46
CA GLU A 168 -2.98 -15.48 -4.08
C GLU A 168 -3.54 -14.04 -4.16
N SER A 169 -4.88 -13.88 -4.21
CA SER A 169 -5.53 -12.58 -4.32
C SER A 169 -6.73 -12.43 -3.38
N ASP A 170 -7.16 -11.18 -3.17
CA ASP A 170 -8.37 -10.88 -2.39
C ASP A 170 -9.62 -11.45 -3.07
N SER A 171 -9.67 -11.41 -4.41
CA SER A 171 -10.77 -11.98 -5.18
C SER A 171 -10.88 -13.50 -5.02
N THR A 172 -9.76 -14.23 -5.09
CA THR A 172 -9.77 -15.70 -4.92
C THR A 172 -10.08 -16.10 -3.49
N SER A 173 -9.59 -15.33 -2.49
CA SER A 173 -9.93 -15.53 -1.09
C SER A 173 -11.44 -15.30 -0.85
N ALA A 174 -12.00 -14.23 -1.39
CA ALA A 174 -13.44 -13.95 -1.30
C ALA A 174 -14.28 -15.04 -1.99
N THR A 175 -13.87 -15.50 -3.18
CA THR A 175 -14.57 -16.56 -3.93
C THR A 175 -14.60 -17.87 -3.12
N ALA A 176 -13.52 -18.24 -2.45
CA ALA A 176 -13.46 -19.43 -1.62
C ALA A 176 -14.47 -19.37 -0.46
N PHE A 177 -14.63 -18.20 0.18
CA PHE A 177 -15.64 -17.98 1.20
C PHE A 177 -17.06 -18.00 0.61
N LEU A 178 -17.30 -17.25 -0.47
CA LEU A 178 -18.63 -17.14 -1.10
C LEU A 178 -19.15 -18.49 -1.61
N SER A 179 -18.26 -19.36 -2.11
CA SER A 179 -18.59 -20.72 -2.58
C SER A 179 -18.75 -21.75 -1.45
N GLY A 180 -18.46 -21.38 -0.19
CA GLY A 180 -18.49 -22.33 0.95
C GLY A 180 -17.28 -23.25 1.03
N GLN A 181 -16.20 -22.97 0.30
CA GLN A 181 -14.94 -23.71 0.42
C GLN A 181 -14.24 -23.41 1.76
N THR A 182 -14.55 -22.26 2.38
CA THR A 182 -14.13 -21.87 3.70
C THR A 182 -15.32 -21.30 4.47
N ASP A 183 -15.27 -21.41 5.80
CA ASP A 183 -16.36 -21.01 6.69
C ASP A 183 -16.34 -19.49 6.95
N LEU A 184 -15.14 -18.92 6.96
CA LEU A 184 -14.86 -17.53 7.34
C LEU A 184 -13.96 -16.86 6.29
N LEU A 185 -14.02 -15.51 6.26
CA LEU A 185 -13.17 -14.66 5.44
C LEU A 185 -12.41 -13.69 6.35
N THR A 186 -11.09 -13.57 6.20
CA THR A 186 -10.36 -12.44 6.76
C THR A 186 -10.09 -11.38 5.69
N SER A 187 -10.51 -10.16 5.95
CA SER A 187 -10.42 -9.04 5.02
C SER A 187 -10.54 -7.69 5.75
N SER A 188 -10.74 -6.61 5.01
CA SER A 188 -11.08 -5.30 5.55
C SER A 188 -12.60 -5.04 5.51
N THR A 189 -13.05 -4.18 6.43
CA THR A 189 -14.46 -3.74 6.46
C THR A 189 -14.90 -3.11 5.13
N THR A 190 -14.04 -2.36 4.46
CA THR A 190 -14.31 -1.72 3.18
C THR A 190 -14.46 -2.73 2.05
N THR A 191 -13.56 -3.73 1.98
CA THR A 191 -13.65 -4.81 0.99
C THR A 191 -14.92 -5.63 1.19
N VAL A 192 -15.23 -6.01 2.44
CA VAL A 192 -16.44 -6.78 2.74
C VAL A 192 -17.71 -5.98 2.45
N ALA A 193 -17.73 -4.66 2.69
CA ALA A 193 -18.87 -3.82 2.31
C ALA A 193 -19.13 -3.84 0.80
N ALA A 194 -18.08 -3.84 -0.03
CA ALA A 194 -18.20 -3.99 -1.48
C ALA A 194 -18.70 -5.39 -1.88
N LEU A 195 -18.19 -6.45 -1.24
CA LEU A 195 -18.65 -7.82 -1.47
C LEU A 195 -20.14 -8.03 -1.11
N LYS A 196 -20.59 -7.44 0.01
CA LYS A 196 -22.01 -7.48 0.42
C LYS A 196 -22.94 -6.88 -0.61
N LYS A 197 -22.55 -5.76 -1.24
CA LYS A 197 -23.35 -5.13 -2.31
C LYS A 197 -23.52 -6.06 -3.52
N GLN A 198 -22.51 -6.86 -3.84
CA GLN A 198 -22.51 -7.79 -4.96
C GLN A 198 -23.15 -9.14 -4.61
N ASN A 199 -23.22 -9.50 -3.34
CA ASN A 199 -23.71 -10.78 -2.83
C ASN A 199 -24.67 -10.56 -1.65
N PRO A 200 -25.85 -9.96 -1.85
CA PRO A 200 -26.76 -9.55 -0.78
C PRO A 200 -27.29 -10.73 0.04
N ASP A 201 -27.34 -11.93 -0.53
CA ASP A 201 -27.83 -13.15 0.13
C ASP A 201 -26.76 -13.83 1.02
N LYS A 202 -25.52 -13.34 0.99
CA LYS A 202 -24.43 -13.89 1.82
C LYS A 202 -24.26 -13.11 3.10
N GLU A 203 -24.31 -13.83 4.22
CA GLU A 203 -24.00 -13.25 5.53
C GLU A 203 -22.49 -13.08 5.69
N MET A 204 -22.07 -11.82 5.91
CA MET A 204 -20.66 -11.43 6.08
C MET A 204 -20.56 -10.40 7.21
N GLU A 205 -20.94 -10.80 8.41
CA GLU A 205 -20.85 -9.92 9.58
C GLU A 205 -19.43 -9.91 10.14
N LEU A 206 -19.00 -8.78 10.71
CA LEU A 206 -17.74 -8.68 11.42
C LEU A 206 -17.87 -9.45 12.74
N LEU A 207 -17.19 -10.59 12.84
CA LEU A 207 -17.18 -11.44 14.05
C LEU A 207 -16.03 -11.06 14.99
N ILE A 208 -14.83 -10.83 14.44
CA ILE A 208 -13.66 -10.43 15.20
C ILE A 208 -13.02 -9.20 14.54
N ALA A 209 -12.93 -8.09 15.29
CA ALA A 209 -12.12 -6.95 14.88
C ALA A 209 -10.66 -7.22 15.26
N LEU A 210 -9.77 -7.33 14.28
CA LEU A 210 -8.36 -7.61 14.50
C LEU A 210 -7.59 -6.36 14.91
N ARG A 211 -7.69 -5.30 14.10
CA ARG A 211 -7.10 -3.99 14.36
C ARG A 211 -7.56 -2.95 13.34
N SER A 212 -7.41 -1.67 13.70
CA SER A 212 -7.39 -0.59 12.70
C SER A 212 -6.15 -0.74 11.79
N SER A 213 -6.31 -0.52 10.51
CA SER A 213 -5.24 -0.64 9.52
C SER A 213 -5.36 0.49 8.51
N PRO A 214 -4.87 1.68 8.84
CA PRO A 214 -4.76 2.75 7.86
C PRO A 214 -3.94 2.27 6.66
N ALA A 215 -4.39 2.62 5.46
CA ALA A 215 -3.65 2.35 4.24
C ALA A 215 -2.68 3.51 3.96
N HIS A 216 -1.48 3.15 3.53
CA HIS A 216 -0.39 4.06 3.25
C HIS A 216 0.14 3.82 1.85
N MET A 217 0.65 4.86 1.22
CA MET A 217 1.53 4.71 0.07
C MET A 217 2.92 4.31 0.56
N ALA A 218 3.71 3.68 -0.29
CA ALA A 218 5.08 3.33 0.05
C ALA A 218 6.04 3.69 -1.08
N VAL A 219 7.24 4.14 -0.67
CA VAL A 219 8.38 4.42 -1.56
C VAL A 219 9.58 3.58 -1.13
N ARG A 220 10.57 3.44 -1.98
CA ARG A 220 11.80 2.73 -1.67
C ARG A 220 12.56 3.41 -0.52
N MET A 221 13.30 2.62 0.23
CA MET A 221 14.16 3.13 1.30
C MET A 221 15.16 4.13 0.73
N GLY A 222 15.32 5.28 1.41
CA GLY A 222 16.19 6.37 1.00
C GLY A 222 15.53 7.49 0.17
N GLU A 223 14.33 7.28 -0.38
CA GLU A 223 13.63 8.24 -1.24
C GLU A 223 12.88 9.32 -0.40
N LEU A 224 13.61 10.05 0.44
CA LEU A 224 13.01 10.97 1.42
C LEU A 224 12.34 12.19 0.78
N ASN A 225 12.91 12.74 -0.30
CA ASN A 225 12.32 13.89 -0.99
C ASN A 225 11.01 13.49 -1.68
N PHE A 226 11.00 12.31 -2.31
CA PHE A 226 9.79 11.80 -2.93
C PHE A 226 8.71 11.49 -1.88
N LEU A 227 9.09 10.89 -0.73
CA LEU A 227 8.17 10.68 0.38
C LEU A 227 7.59 12.00 0.93
N ALA A 228 8.42 13.03 1.08
CA ALA A 228 7.97 14.34 1.54
C ALA A 228 6.96 14.96 0.57
N TRP A 229 7.19 14.82 -0.74
CA TRP A 229 6.23 15.24 -1.77
C TRP A 229 4.92 14.44 -1.68
N VAL A 230 5.00 13.09 -1.56
CA VAL A 230 3.82 12.22 -1.41
C VAL A 230 2.99 12.62 -0.19
N ASN A 231 3.63 12.91 0.95
CA ASN A 231 2.94 13.37 2.15
C ASN A 231 2.25 14.72 1.95
N SER A 232 2.90 15.65 1.26
CA SER A 232 2.31 16.95 0.91
C SER A 232 1.11 16.78 -0.01
N PHE A 233 1.19 15.87 -0.99
CA PHE A 233 0.09 15.53 -1.88
C PHE A 233 -1.11 14.94 -1.12
N ILE A 234 -0.89 13.98 -0.20
CA ILE A 234 -1.96 13.39 0.61
C ILE A 234 -2.63 14.46 1.46
N TYR A 235 -1.84 15.31 2.13
CA TYR A 235 -2.34 16.39 2.95
C TYR A 235 -3.19 17.40 2.14
N TYR A 236 -2.69 17.82 0.97
CA TYR A 236 -3.43 18.69 0.06
C TYR A 236 -4.73 18.05 -0.42
N SER A 237 -4.70 16.76 -0.81
CA SER A 237 -5.88 16.01 -1.27
C SER A 237 -6.94 15.83 -0.16
N GLN A 238 -6.51 15.83 1.11
CA GLN A 238 -7.44 15.85 2.24
C GLN A 238 -8.07 17.24 2.42
N LEU A 239 -7.28 18.30 2.34
CA LEU A 239 -7.76 19.67 2.55
C LEU A 239 -8.79 20.11 1.51
N ASN A 240 -8.62 19.71 0.25
CA ASN A 240 -9.54 20.10 -0.85
C ASN A 240 -10.69 19.12 -1.05
N GLY A 241 -10.80 18.07 -0.22
CA GLY A 241 -11.91 17.13 -0.22
C GLY A 241 -11.79 15.98 -1.22
N ASP A 242 -10.67 15.84 -1.93
CA ASP A 242 -10.48 14.76 -2.92
C ASP A 242 -10.52 13.37 -2.27
N LEU A 243 -9.89 13.20 -1.11
CA LEU A 243 -9.93 11.92 -0.39
C LEU A 243 -11.33 11.56 0.10
N ASP A 244 -12.13 12.55 0.53
CA ASP A 244 -13.52 12.31 0.94
C ASP A 244 -14.38 11.93 -0.26
N ARG A 245 -14.21 12.61 -1.40
CA ARG A 245 -14.88 12.26 -2.66
C ARG A 245 -14.57 10.83 -3.09
N LEU A 246 -13.30 10.41 -3.05
CA LEU A 246 -12.89 9.02 -3.35
C LEU A 246 -13.52 8.02 -2.38
N SER A 247 -13.52 8.35 -1.07
CA SER A 247 -14.12 7.50 -0.05
C SER A 247 -15.61 7.31 -0.30
N GLN A 248 -16.34 8.37 -0.57
CA GLN A 248 -17.77 8.30 -0.91
C GLN A 248 -18.01 7.50 -2.19
N THR A 249 -17.22 7.74 -3.24
CA THR A 249 -17.38 7.09 -4.55
C THR A 249 -17.15 5.58 -4.47
N TYR A 250 -16.04 5.17 -3.89
CA TYR A 250 -15.61 3.77 -3.93
C TYR A 250 -15.99 2.97 -2.69
N LEU A 251 -15.97 3.60 -1.50
CA LEU A 251 -16.24 2.91 -0.24
C LEU A 251 -17.68 3.13 0.25
N GLY A 252 -18.39 4.14 -0.31
CA GLY A 252 -19.74 4.47 0.08
C GLY A 252 -19.88 5.13 1.46
N LEU A 253 -18.79 5.65 1.99
CA LEU A 253 -18.68 6.23 3.33
C LEU A 253 -17.86 7.52 3.28
N PRO A 254 -18.18 8.52 4.15
CA PRO A 254 -17.30 9.67 4.34
C PRO A 254 -15.91 9.24 4.81
N LEU A 255 -14.90 10.00 4.43
CA LEU A 255 -13.54 9.75 4.88
C LEU A 255 -13.47 9.80 6.41
N GLN A 256 -13.02 8.70 7.01
CA GLN A 256 -12.79 8.68 8.45
C GLN A 256 -11.56 9.54 8.79
N PRO A 257 -11.53 10.19 9.99
CA PRO A 257 -10.41 11.02 10.39
C PRO A 257 -9.07 10.28 10.24
N LEU A 258 -8.13 10.90 9.54
CA LEU A 258 -6.78 10.39 9.33
C LEU A 258 -5.82 11.06 10.30
N GLN A 259 -4.99 10.28 10.96
CA GLN A 259 -3.86 10.81 11.72
C GLN A 259 -2.69 11.04 10.76
N LEU A 260 -2.50 12.29 10.32
CA LEU A 260 -1.46 12.67 9.35
C LEU A 260 -0.06 12.84 9.97
N GLY A 261 0.10 12.53 11.23
CA GLY A 261 1.36 12.59 11.97
C GLY A 261 1.54 11.41 12.91
N LEU A 262 2.75 11.27 13.48
CA LEU A 262 2.95 10.38 14.60
C LEU A 262 2.06 10.86 15.75
N PRO A 263 1.41 9.93 16.51
CA PRO A 263 0.63 10.33 17.68
C PRO A 263 1.52 11.17 18.60
N THR A 264 1.18 12.43 18.80
CA THR A 264 1.76 13.21 19.89
C THR A 264 1.23 12.60 21.18
N ARG A 265 2.13 12.14 22.04
CA ARG A 265 1.81 11.64 23.36
C ARG A 265 1.18 12.72 24.20
#